data_cbe460a21ca082c8150095eecf097461
#
_entry.id   cbe460a21ca082c8150095eecf097461
#
_cell.length_a   1.000
_cell.length_b   1.000
_cell.length_c   1.000
_cell.angle_alpha   90.00
_cell.angle_beta   90.00
_cell.angle_gamma   90.00
#
_symmetry.space_group_name_H-M   'P 1'
#
loop_
_entity.id
_entity.type
_entity.pdbx_description
1 polymer ?
#
loop_
_entity_poly.entity_id
_entity_poly.type
_entity_poly.pdbx_seq_one_letter_code
_entity_poly.pdbx_strand_id
1 'polypeptide(L)'
;VGSEMCIRDRVTTDDLFDNGLGDILAEIPADKLAALEEKELDYIVIGTVTEEPAFVYGDAKITMDEALASWTSKLEKVFPTKAVKGTEAVASDVYKADSIYVCKHKVAKPTVFIPVFPGTNCEYDSTKAFERAGAHVETRVFRNLTAEDIRESVEEFEKSIAQAQIIMFPGGFSAGDEPDGSAKFFATAFQNAKLKEAVMKLLNERDGLALGICNGFQAPVSYTHLTLPTNREV
;
A
#
# COMPACT_ATOMS: atom_id res chain seq x y z
N VAL A 1 -14.34 11.41 -29.12
CA VAL A 1 -15.45 12.33 -28.83
C VAL A 1 -14.85 13.41 -27.93
N GLY A 2 -14.51 14.55 -28.57
CA GLY A 2 -13.90 15.66 -27.85
C GLY A 2 -14.90 16.31 -26.91
N SER A 3 -14.52 16.52 -25.67
CA SER A 3 -15.23 17.40 -24.75
C SER A 3 -14.72 18.82 -24.94
N GLU A 4 -15.61 19.79 -25.13
CA GLU A 4 -15.24 21.18 -25.30
C GLU A 4 -15.09 21.85 -23.93
N MET A 5 -13.89 22.31 -23.61
CA MET A 5 -13.62 23.22 -22.52
C MET A 5 -13.31 24.61 -23.07
N CYS A 6 -14.20 25.57 -22.95
CA CYS A 6 -13.97 26.93 -23.42
C CYS A 6 -13.20 27.74 -22.36
N ILE A 7 -12.10 28.38 -22.78
CA ILE A 7 -11.45 29.41 -21.97
C ILE A 7 -12.43 30.59 -21.86
N ARG A 8 -12.90 30.91 -20.66
CA ARG A 8 -13.55 32.20 -20.42
C ARG A 8 -12.50 33.31 -20.53
N ASP A 9 -12.86 34.43 -21.13
CA ASP A 9 -12.00 35.59 -21.47
C ASP A 9 -11.20 36.22 -20.28
N ARG A 10 -11.04 35.51 -19.18
CA ARG A 10 -10.41 36.01 -17.95
C ARG A 10 -9.37 35.09 -17.32
N VAL A 11 -9.09 33.92 -17.88
CA VAL A 11 -8.02 33.04 -17.35
C VAL A 11 -6.69 33.55 -17.89
N THR A 12 -5.85 34.04 -17.01
CA THR A 12 -4.50 34.52 -17.35
C THR A 12 -3.52 33.35 -17.32
N THR A 13 -2.30 33.58 -17.88
CA THR A 13 -1.23 32.59 -17.79
C THR A 13 -0.88 32.28 -16.32
N ASP A 14 -0.98 33.26 -15.44
CA ASP A 14 -0.68 33.09 -14.02
C ASP A 14 -1.72 32.16 -13.36
N ASP A 15 -2.99 32.30 -13.70
CA ASP A 15 -4.06 31.41 -13.19
C ASP A 15 -3.85 29.93 -13.60
N LEU A 16 -3.24 29.68 -14.77
CA LEU A 16 -2.96 28.31 -15.23
C LEU A 16 -1.80 27.64 -14.49
N PHE A 17 -0.91 28.44 -13.88
CA PHE A 17 0.29 27.95 -13.21
C PHE A 17 0.33 28.31 -11.72
N ASP A 18 -0.77 28.80 -11.18
CA ASP A 18 -0.90 29.04 -9.74
C ASP A 18 -0.99 27.72 -8.95
N ASN A 19 -0.53 27.77 -7.71
CA ASN A 19 -0.55 26.63 -6.79
C ASN A 19 -1.90 26.52 -6.09
N GLY A 20 -2.91 26.04 -6.79
CA GLY A 20 -4.22 25.74 -6.20
C GLY A 20 -4.18 24.50 -5.32
N LEU A 21 -3.90 24.66 -4.03
CA LEU A 21 -3.90 23.54 -3.09
C LEU A 21 -5.31 22.98 -2.93
N GLY A 22 -5.51 21.76 -3.41
CA GLY A 22 -6.81 21.10 -3.35
C GLY A 22 -7.63 21.21 -4.63
N ASP A 23 -7.15 21.93 -5.63
CA ASP A 23 -7.81 22.03 -6.92
C ASP A 23 -7.77 20.71 -7.68
N ILE A 24 -8.83 20.44 -8.41
CA ILE A 24 -8.98 19.23 -9.22
C ILE A 24 -9.13 19.64 -10.68
N LEU A 25 -8.21 19.17 -11.51
CA LEU A 25 -8.33 19.28 -12.96
C LEU A 25 -9.16 18.10 -13.49
N ALA A 26 -10.26 18.38 -14.17
CA ALA A 26 -11.14 17.34 -14.70
C ALA A 26 -11.56 17.63 -16.14
N GLU A 27 -11.65 16.59 -16.97
CA GLU A 27 -12.32 16.62 -18.26
C GLU A 27 -13.81 16.33 -18.05
N ILE A 28 -14.67 17.24 -18.48
CA ILE A 28 -16.13 17.13 -18.29
C ILE A 28 -16.82 17.37 -19.63
N PRO A 29 -17.76 16.50 -20.05
CA PRO A 29 -18.57 16.75 -21.22
C PRO A 29 -19.35 18.07 -21.11
N ALA A 30 -19.39 18.87 -22.17
CA ALA A 30 -20.02 20.20 -22.16
C ALA A 30 -21.48 20.18 -21.70
N ASP A 31 -22.22 19.12 -22.05
CA ASP A 31 -23.61 18.93 -21.61
C ASP A 31 -23.77 18.64 -20.10
N LYS A 32 -22.68 18.38 -19.38
CA LYS A 32 -22.66 18.12 -17.93
C LYS A 32 -22.25 19.33 -17.10
N LEU A 33 -21.80 20.43 -17.70
CA LEU A 33 -21.40 21.62 -16.96
C LEU A 33 -22.56 22.21 -16.16
N ALA A 34 -23.77 22.22 -16.69
CA ALA A 34 -24.95 22.68 -15.98
C ALA A 34 -25.21 21.92 -14.66
N ALA A 35 -24.84 20.67 -14.58
CA ALA A 35 -24.99 19.87 -13.37
C ALA A 35 -24.01 20.29 -12.25
N LEU A 36 -22.91 20.94 -12.57
CA LEU A 36 -22.01 21.53 -11.57
C LEU A 36 -22.62 22.82 -11.00
N GLU A 37 -23.24 23.63 -11.86
CA GLU A 37 -23.94 24.87 -11.44
C GLU A 37 -25.14 24.55 -10.53
N GLU A 38 -25.93 23.52 -10.85
CA GLU A 38 -27.03 23.04 -10.01
C GLU A 38 -26.56 22.57 -8.62
N LYS A 39 -25.32 22.13 -8.49
CA LYS A 39 -24.72 21.68 -7.24
C LYS A 39 -23.95 22.78 -6.52
N GLU A 40 -24.01 24.01 -6.99
CA GLU A 40 -23.27 25.15 -6.43
C GLU A 40 -21.76 24.89 -6.29
N LEU A 41 -21.16 24.13 -7.22
CA LEU A 41 -19.73 23.88 -7.26
C LEU A 41 -19.03 25.00 -8.02
N ASP A 42 -18.05 25.61 -7.38
CA ASP A 42 -17.18 26.59 -8.05
C ASP A 42 -16.23 25.87 -9.01
N TYR A 43 -16.17 26.34 -10.24
CA TYR A 43 -15.25 25.82 -11.25
C TYR A 43 -14.82 26.90 -12.24
N ILE A 44 -13.66 26.70 -12.83
CA ILE A 44 -13.13 27.54 -13.91
C ILE A 44 -12.91 26.67 -15.13
N VAL A 45 -13.43 27.08 -16.27
CA VAL A 45 -13.15 26.41 -17.55
C VAL A 45 -11.83 26.96 -18.08
N ILE A 46 -10.81 26.10 -18.14
CA ILE A 46 -9.44 26.48 -18.53
C ILE A 46 -9.08 26.17 -19.98
N GLY A 47 -9.89 25.37 -20.66
CA GLY A 47 -9.61 25.03 -22.06
C GLY A 47 -10.62 24.03 -22.65
N THR A 48 -10.38 23.64 -23.88
CA THR A 48 -11.16 22.66 -24.64
C THR A 48 -10.25 21.51 -25.07
N VAL A 49 -10.71 20.28 -24.92
CA VAL A 49 -10.01 19.11 -25.45
C VAL A 49 -10.20 19.08 -26.97
N THR A 50 -9.11 18.95 -27.71
CA THR A 50 -9.09 18.90 -29.18
C THR A 50 -8.68 17.51 -29.65
N GLU A 51 -8.96 17.22 -30.94
CA GLU A 51 -8.52 15.96 -31.56
C GLU A 51 -7.01 15.96 -31.86
N GLU A 52 -6.40 17.14 -31.96
CA GLU A 52 -4.98 17.26 -32.20
C GLU A 52 -4.19 17.02 -30.90
N PRO A 53 -3.20 16.11 -30.88
CA PRO A 53 -2.41 15.82 -29.68
C PRO A 53 -1.38 16.92 -29.38
N ALA A 54 -1.88 18.09 -29.01
CA ALA A 54 -1.07 19.27 -28.71
C ALA A 54 -1.73 20.17 -27.66
N PHE A 55 -0.93 20.87 -26.89
CA PHE A 55 -1.37 21.99 -26.07
C PHE A 55 -1.21 23.28 -26.87
N VAL A 56 -2.26 24.07 -26.91
CA VAL A 56 -2.26 25.37 -27.61
C VAL A 56 -2.70 26.45 -26.62
N TYR A 57 -1.89 27.50 -26.48
CA TYR A 57 -2.21 28.66 -25.67
C TYR A 57 -1.76 29.94 -26.41
N GLY A 58 -2.70 30.75 -26.87
CA GLY A 58 -2.43 31.87 -27.74
C GLY A 58 -1.69 31.41 -29.01
N ASP A 59 -0.52 31.97 -29.26
CA ASP A 59 0.34 31.60 -30.39
C ASP A 59 1.31 30.45 -30.06
N ALA A 60 1.36 30.02 -28.82
CA ALA A 60 2.22 28.92 -28.38
C ALA A 60 1.57 27.57 -28.63
N LYS A 61 2.34 26.66 -29.20
CA LYS A 61 1.91 25.27 -29.44
C LYS A 61 3.03 24.32 -29.06
N ILE A 62 2.70 23.30 -28.29
CA ILE A 62 3.61 22.20 -27.92
C ILE A 62 2.89 20.88 -28.17
N THR A 63 3.55 19.93 -28.82
CA THR A 63 2.99 18.60 -29.02
C THR A 63 2.96 17.81 -27.70
N MET A 64 2.07 16.82 -27.59
CA MET A 64 2.02 15.93 -26.43
C MET A 64 3.34 15.20 -26.21
N ASP A 65 4.03 14.79 -27.28
CA ASP A 65 5.32 14.12 -27.20
C ASP A 65 6.41 15.05 -26.64
N GLU A 66 6.45 16.31 -27.07
CA GLU A 66 7.39 17.31 -26.54
C GLU A 66 7.11 17.63 -25.07
N ALA A 67 5.84 17.78 -24.70
CA ALA A 67 5.43 18.02 -23.34
C ALA A 67 5.80 16.82 -22.43
N LEU A 68 5.51 15.60 -22.86
CA LEU A 68 5.87 14.39 -22.16
C LEU A 68 7.37 14.23 -22.02
N ALA A 69 8.13 14.47 -23.11
CA ALA A 69 9.58 14.43 -23.06
C ALA A 69 10.16 15.48 -22.11
N SER A 70 9.63 16.69 -22.12
CA SER A 70 10.04 17.75 -21.18
C SER A 70 9.78 17.37 -19.72
N TRP A 71 8.64 16.75 -19.43
CA TRP A 71 8.27 16.32 -18.09
C TRP A 71 9.11 15.15 -17.60
N THR A 72 9.22 14.09 -18.40
CA THR A 72 9.90 12.84 -17.99
C THR A 72 11.42 12.93 -18.02
N SER A 73 12.03 13.82 -18.85
CA SER A 73 13.47 13.87 -19.01
C SER A 73 14.24 14.54 -17.86
N LYS A 74 13.56 15.30 -17.00
CA LYS A 74 14.22 16.09 -15.94
C LYS A 74 15.07 15.23 -14.99
N LEU A 75 14.57 14.08 -14.60
CA LEU A 75 15.24 13.18 -13.67
C LEU A 75 15.89 11.96 -14.35
N GLU A 76 15.79 11.83 -15.68
CA GLU A 76 16.23 10.62 -16.41
C GLU A 76 17.73 10.31 -16.20
N LYS A 77 18.55 11.35 -15.97
CA LYS A 77 19.99 11.17 -15.69
C LYS A 77 20.26 10.59 -14.29
N VAL A 78 19.36 10.82 -13.36
CA VAL A 78 19.51 10.40 -11.94
C VAL A 78 18.71 9.12 -11.69
N PHE A 79 17.50 9.06 -12.24
CA PHE A 79 16.58 7.95 -12.12
C PHE A 79 16.11 7.51 -13.52
N PRO A 80 16.91 6.70 -14.23
CA PRO A 80 16.55 6.25 -15.57
C PRO A 80 15.26 5.44 -15.56
N THR A 81 14.32 5.79 -16.43
CA THR A 81 13.04 5.07 -16.57
C THR A 81 13.18 3.74 -17.33
N LYS A 82 14.30 3.54 -18.01
CA LYS A 82 14.59 2.32 -18.75
C LYS A 82 15.81 1.63 -18.16
N ALA A 83 15.70 0.32 -17.94
CA ALA A 83 16.84 -0.49 -17.56
C ALA A 83 17.96 -0.41 -18.62
N VAL A 84 19.21 -0.49 -18.17
CA VAL A 84 20.37 -0.55 -19.07
C VAL A 84 20.21 -1.79 -19.96
N LYS A 85 20.39 -1.61 -21.26
CA LYS A 85 20.37 -2.71 -22.24
C LYS A 85 21.36 -3.80 -21.82
N GLY A 86 20.89 -5.03 -21.64
CA GLY A 86 21.75 -6.18 -21.31
C GLY A 86 21.31 -6.96 -20.07
N THR A 87 20.31 -6.54 -19.34
CA THR A 87 19.64 -7.40 -18.37
C THR A 87 18.80 -8.43 -19.14
N GLU A 88 19.21 -9.68 -19.12
CA GLU A 88 18.35 -10.77 -19.58
C GLU A 88 17.01 -10.68 -18.83
N ALA A 89 15.92 -10.85 -19.57
CA ALA A 89 14.62 -10.94 -18.95
C ALA A 89 14.62 -12.17 -18.02
N VAL A 90 14.47 -11.94 -16.73
CA VAL A 90 14.29 -13.04 -15.78
C VAL A 90 13.01 -13.75 -16.18
N ALA A 91 13.13 -15.03 -16.57
CA ALA A 91 11.95 -15.85 -16.78
C ALA A 91 11.19 -15.94 -15.46
N SER A 92 10.04 -15.33 -15.39
CA SER A 92 9.13 -15.50 -14.26
C SER A 92 8.26 -16.72 -14.54
N ASP A 93 8.62 -17.84 -13.92
CA ASP A 93 7.73 -18.99 -13.88
C ASP A 93 6.51 -18.61 -13.04
N VAL A 94 5.36 -18.51 -13.70
CA VAL A 94 4.11 -18.33 -12.99
C VAL A 94 3.76 -19.67 -12.33
N TYR A 95 3.86 -19.70 -11.00
CA TYR A 95 3.44 -20.87 -10.24
C TYR A 95 1.96 -21.19 -10.54
N LYS A 96 1.68 -22.43 -10.87
CA LYS A 96 0.33 -22.96 -10.99
C LYS A 96 0.18 -24.10 -10.00
N ALA A 97 -0.66 -23.90 -9.00
CA ALA A 97 -0.99 -24.95 -8.07
C ALA A 97 -1.80 -26.04 -8.78
N ASP A 98 -1.40 -27.31 -8.61
CA ASP A 98 -2.16 -28.46 -9.10
C ASP A 98 -3.47 -28.66 -8.34
N SER A 99 -3.52 -28.17 -7.10
CA SER A 99 -4.71 -28.21 -6.25
C SER A 99 -4.74 -27.04 -5.28
N ILE A 100 -5.96 -26.60 -4.93
CA ILE A 100 -6.13 -25.59 -3.88
C ILE A 100 -6.01 -26.30 -2.53
N TYR A 101 -5.09 -25.82 -1.68
CA TYR A 101 -4.98 -26.31 -0.31
C TYR A 101 -6.25 -26.00 0.48
N VAL A 102 -6.76 -27.00 1.17
CA VAL A 102 -7.95 -26.86 2.03
C VAL A 102 -7.54 -27.06 3.48
N CYS A 103 -7.76 -26.04 4.30
CA CYS A 103 -7.47 -26.09 5.74
C CYS A 103 -8.15 -27.29 6.41
N LYS A 104 -7.38 -28.01 7.23
CA LYS A 104 -7.87 -29.19 7.97
C LYS A 104 -8.77 -28.82 9.15
N HIS A 105 -8.49 -27.69 9.78
CA HIS A 105 -9.20 -27.18 10.94
C HIS A 105 -10.11 -26.00 10.56
N LYS A 106 -11.26 -26.33 9.96
CA LYS A 106 -12.22 -25.32 9.52
C LYS A 106 -12.94 -24.68 10.69
N VAL A 107 -13.01 -23.35 10.67
CA VAL A 107 -13.80 -22.53 11.60
C VAL A 107 -14.82 -21.72 10.83
N ALA A 108 -15.98 -21.47 11.43
CA ALA A 108 -17.05 -20.73 10.75
C ALA A 108 -16.64 -19.27 10.48
N LYS A 109 -15.92 -18.65 11.40
CA LYS A 109 -15.41 -17.29 11.28
C LYS A 109 -13.96 -17.26 11.80
N PRO A 110 -12.96 -17.18 10.92
CA PRO A 110 -11.58 -17.15 11.37
C PRO A 110 -11.25 -15.86 12.10
N THR A 111 -10.41 -15.96 13.12
CA THR A 111 -9.86 -14.82 13.84
C THR A 111 -8.48 -14.48 13.27
N VAL A 112 -8.29 -13.22 12.94
CA VAL A 112 -7.01 -12.65 12.48
C VAL A 112 -6.42 -11.80 13.60
N PHE A 113 -5.23 -12.12 14.07
CA PHE A 113 -4.49 -11.29 15.00
C PHE A 113 -3.57 -10.35 14.25
N ILE A 114 -3.65 -9.04 14.55
CA ILE A 114 -2.79 -8.00 13.98
C ILE A 114 -1.99 -7.36 15.10
N PRO A 115 -0.68 -7.67 15.23
CA PRO A 115 0.21 -6.99 16.15
C PRO A 115 0.55 -5.59 15.63
N VAL A 116 0.46 -4.60 16.50
CA VAL A 116 0.77 -3.19 16.20
C VAL A 116 1.95 -2.74 17.04
N PHE A 117 2.94 -2.16 16.40
CA PHE A 117 4.15 -1.62 17.03
C PHE A 117 4.28 -0.12 16.73
N PRO A 118 5.09 0.63 17.48
CA PRO A 118 5.40 2.01 17.15
C PRO A 118 5.86 2.14 15.68
N GLY A 119 5.17 2.99 14.91
CA GLY A 119 5.41 3.17 13.47
C GLY A 119 4.59 2.28 12.52
N THR A 120 3.83 1.33 13.03
CA THR A 120 2.80 0.63 12.24
C THR A 120 1.67 1.61 11.91
N ASN A 121 1.20 1.61 10.66
CA ASN A 121 0.10 2.49 10.25
C ASN A 121 -0.85 1.88 9.20
N CYS A 122 -0.67 0.61 8.85
CA CYS A 122 -1.52 -0.11 7.90
C CYS A 122 -2.47 -1.11 8.58
N GLU A 123 -2.53 -1.14 9.92
CA GLU A 123 -3.40 -2.05 10.68
C GLU A 123 -4.87 -1.78 10.44
N TYR A 124 -5.24 -0.53 10.26
CA TYR A 124 -6.63 -0.13 10.04
C TYR A 124 -7.18 -0.64 8.70
N ASP A 125 -6.42 -0.45 7.63
CA ASP A 125 -6.82 -0.92 6.30
C ASP A 125 -6.77 -2.45 6.21
N SER A 126 -5.78 -3.06 6.85
CA SER A 126 -5.69 -4.52 6.99
C SER A 126 -6.91 -5.08 7.73
N THR A 127 -7.31 -4.45 8.84
CA THR A 127 -8.52 -4.82 9.59
C THR A 127 -9.74 -4.79 8.70
N LYS A 128 -9.98 -3.69 7.98
CA LYS A 128 -11.12 -3.57 7.05
C LYS A 128 -11.11 -4.63 5.96
N ALA A 129 -9.94 -4.96 5.41
CA ALA A 129 -9.82 -5.96 4.37
C ALA A 129 -10.24 -7.35 4.87
N PHE A 130 -9.75 -7.75 6.04
CA PHE A 130 -10.11 -9.04 6.64
C PHE A 130 -11.58 -9.11 7.10
N GLU A 131 -12.12 -8.03 7.66
CA GLU A 131 -13.54 -7.96 8.04
C GLU A 131 -14.46 -8.07 6.82
N ARG A 132 -14.12 -7.41 5.70
CA ARG A 132 -14.84 -7.54 4.43
C ARG A 132 -14.79 -8.97 3.87
N ALA A 133 -13.70 -9.69 4.14
CA ALA A 133 -13.57 -11.11 3.80
C ALA A 133 -14.31 -12.04 4.78
N GLY A 134 -14.96 -11.50 5.82
CA GLY A 134 -15.77 -12.25 6.79
C GLY A 134 -15.02 -12.74 8.03
N ALA A 135 -13.77 -12.31 8.24
CA ALA A 135 -13.02 -12.67 9.43
C ALA A 135 -13.40 -11.82 10.65
N HIS A 136 -13.07 -12.30 11.83
CA HIS A 136 -12.99 -11.48 13.04
C HIS A 136 -11.55 -10.97 13.21
N VAL A 137 -11.35 -9.69 13.46
CA VAL A 137 -10.01 -9.11 13.60
C VAL A 137 -9.79 -8.67 15.04
N GLU A 138 -8.66 -9.06 15.59
CA GLU A 138 -8.16 -8.62 16.88
C GLU A 138 -6.86 -7.86 16.68
N THR A 139 -6.87 -6.56 16.97
CA THR A 139 -5.70 -5.68 16.90
C THR A 139 -5.22 -5.37 18.31
N ARG A 140 -3.92 -5.57 18.58
CA ARG A 140 -3.29 -5.27 19.86
C ARG A 140 -2.04 -4.43 19.66
N VAL A 141 -1.90 -3.41 20.49
CA VAL A 141 -0.71 -2.54 20.52
C VAL A 141 0.33 -3.09 21.47
N PHE A 142 1.56 -3.23 20.99
CA PHE A 142 2.71 -3.57 21.84
C PHE A 142 3.16 -2.33 22.59
N ARG A 143 2.98 -2.33 23.91
CA ARG A 143 3.43 -1.25 24.80
C ARG A 143 4.85 -1.53 25.24
N ASN A 144 5.71 -0.50 25.20
CA ASN A 144 7.14 -0.64 25.46
C ASN A 144 7.73 0.48 26.33
N LEU A 145 6.88 1.22 27.06
CA LEU A 145 7.34 2.32 27.90
C LEU A 145 8.02 1.83 29.18
N THR A 146 7.55 0.72 29.73
CA THR A 146 8.10 0.12 30.94
C THR A 146 8.35 -1.38 30.76
N ALA A 147 9.16 -1.97 31.63
CA ALA A 147 9.37 -3.43 31.64
C ALA A 147 8.07 -4.21 31.91
N GLU A 148 7.14 -3.62 32.67
CA GLU A 148 5.83 -4.20 32.93
C GLU A 148 4.98 -4.20 31.64
N ASP A 149 4.91 -3.06 30.94
CA ASP A 149 4.19 -2.97 29.66
C ASP A 149 4.67 -4.02 28.66
N ILE A 150 5.96 -4.26 28.58
CA ILE A 150 6.54 -5.28 27.71
C ILE A 150 6.07 -6.68 28.12
N ARG A 151 6.08 -7.00 29.40
CA ARG A 151 5.61 -8.31 29.89
C ARG A 151 4.14 -8.52 29.60
N GLU A 152 3.29 -7.55 29.93
CA GLU A 152 1.86 -7.59 29.67
C GLU A 152 1.58 -7.72 28.18
N SER A 153 2.28 -6.95 27.33
CA SER A 153 2.11 -7.02 25.88
C SER A 153 2.49 -8.39 25.30
N VAL A 154 3.56 -9.01 25.81
CA VAL A 154 3.95 -10.37 25.42
C VAL A 154 2.87 -11.37 25.82
N GLU A 155 2.31 -11.28 27.02
CA GLU A 155 1.25 -12.18 27.47
C GLU A 155 -0.08 -11.99 26.70
N GLU A 156 -0.43 -10.74 26.40
CA GLU A 156 -1.60 -10.44 25.57
C GLU A 156 -1.43 -10.97 24.13
N PHE A 157 -0.26 -10.77 23.54
CA PHE A 157 0.04 -11.29 22.20
C PHE A 157 0.02 -12.82 22.16
N GLU A 158 0.64 -13.49 23.14
CA GLU A 158 0.62 -14.94 23.27
C GLU A 158 -0.84 -15.47 23.28
N LYS A 159 -1.72 -14.86 24.08
CA LYS A 159 -3.13 -15.22 24.17
C LYS A 159 -3.87 -15.00 22.84
N SER A 160 -3.64 -13.85 22.20
CA SER A 160 -4.27 -13.52 20.90
C SER A 160 -3.81 -14.50 19.82
N ILE A 161 -2.50 -14.81 19.74
CA ILE A 161 -1.98 -15.80 18.79
C ILE A 161 -2.56 -17.19 19.04
N ALA A 162 -2.71 -17.58 20.32
CA ALA A 162 -3.27 -18.88 20.68
C ALA A 162 -4.75 -19.05 20.21
N GLN A 163 -5.49 -17.96 20.05
CA GLN A 163 -6.89 -17.97 19.62
C GLN A 163 -7.06 -17.74 18.11
N ALA A 164 -6.08 -17.08 17.45
CA ALA A 164 -6.13 -16.74 16.06
C ALA A 164 -5.93 -17.96 15.14
N GLN A 165 -6.46 -17.88 13.93
CA GLN A 165 -6.18 -18.77 12.80
C GLN A 165 -5.20 -18.14 11.82
N ILE A 166 -5.11 -16.81 11.82
CA ILE A 166 -4.23 -16.04 10.95
C ILE A 166 -3.49 -15.00 11.80
N ILE A 167 -2.19 -14.86 11.60
CA ILE A 167 -1.43 -13.71 12.06
C ILE A 167 -1.08 -12.82 10.87
N MET A 168 -1.38 -11.53 10.98
CA MET A 168 -1.10 -10.54 9.92
C MET A 168 -0.10 -9.52 10.45
N PHE A 169 1.06 -9.44 9.81
CA PHE A 169 2.08 -8.42 10.06
C PHE A 169 1.87 -7.25 9.12
N PRO A 170 1.35 -6.11 9.59
CA PRO A 170 1.03 -4.98 8.72
C PRO A 170 2.26 -4.22 8.27
N GLY A 171 2.07 -3.39 7.26
CA GLY A 171 3.08 -2.46 6.80
C GLY A 171 3.20 -1.21 7.66
N GLY A 172 3.99 -0.28 7.18
CA GLY A 172 4.33 0.98 7.84
C GLY A 172 5.83 1.15 7.94
N PHE A 173 6.25 2.06 8.79
CA PHE A 173 7.66 2.29 9.11
C PHE A 173 7.85 2.06 10.59
N SER A 174 8.35 0.89 10.98
CA SER A 174 8.61 0.65 12.40
C SER A 174 9.75 1.53 12.90
N ALA A 175 9.65 2.00 14.15
CA ALA A 175 10.70 2.78 14.75
C ALA A 175 12.03 2.00 14.72
N GLY A 176 13.09 2.60 14.16
CA GLY A 176 14.40 1.99 14.03
C GLY A 176 14.61 1.21 12.71
N ASP A 177 13.83 1.47 11.68
CA ASP A 177 14.05 0.88 10.36
C ASP A 177 15.38 1.30 9.74
N GLU A 178 15.94 2.42 10.13
CA GLU A 178 17.20 2.96 9.63
C GLU A 178 18.32 2.91 10.68
N PRO A 179 19.58 2.85 10.26
CA PRO A 179 20.08 2.65 8.89
C PRO A 179 20.23 1.18 8.48
N ASP A 180 20.12 0.22 9.42
CA ASP A 180 20.60 -1.15 9.26
C ASP A 180 19.51 -2.16 8.91
N GLY A 181 18.35 -1.71 8.48
CA GLY A 181 17.28 -2.61 8.04
C GLY A 181 15.91 -2.27 8.59
N SER A 182 14.93 -2.95 8.06
CA SER A 182 13.51 -2.72 8.30
C SER A 182 12.94 -3.70 9.32
N ALA A 183 11.81 -3.32 9.93
CA ALA A 183 11.01 -4.18 10.80
C ALA A 183 11.71 -4.68 12.08
N LYS A 184 12.69 -3.95 12.60
CA LYS A 184 13.45 -4.33 13.82
C LYS A 184 12.56 -4.56 15.03
N PHE A 185 11.50 -3.78 15.20
CA PHE A 185 10.56 -3.94 16.31
C PHE A 185 9.84 -5.29 16.25
N PHE A 186 9.30 -5.63 15.10
CA PHE A 186 8.66 -6.93 14.88
C PHE A 186 9.66 -8.06 15.17
N ALA A 187 10.84 -7.98 14.55
CA ALA A 187 11.87 -9.00 14.70
C ALA A 187 12.28 -9.18 16.17
N THR A 188 12.54 -8.09 16.88
CA THR A 188 12.95 -8.14 18.29
C THR A 188 11.86 -8.72 19.18
N ALA A 189 10.61 -8.27 19.03
CA ALA A 189 9.50 -8.77 19.84
C ALA A 189 9.24 -10.27 19.61
N PHE A 190 9.26 -10.70 18.36
CA PHE A 190 9.02 -12.11 18.01
C PHE A 190 10.23 -13.04 18.21
N GLN A 191 11.38 -12.51 18.61
CA GLN A 191 12.47 -13.31 19.18
C GLN A 191 12.18 -13.74 20.64
N ASN A 192 11.22 -13.11 21.31
CA ASN A 192 10.75 -13.58 22.60
C ASN A 192 10.28 -15.04 22.51
N ALA A 193 10.76 -15.91 23.40
CA ALA A 193 10.52 -17.35 23.33
C ALA A 193 9.02 -17.70 23.33
N LYS A 194 8.20 -17.01 24.13
CA LYS A 194 6.75 -17.24 24.21
C LYS A 194 6.04 -16.90 22.90
N LEU A 195 6.35 -15.73 22.32
CA LEU A 195 5.75 -15.32 21.05
C LEU A 195 6.20 -16.20 19.89
N LYS A 196 7.48 -16.54 19.85
CA LYS A 196 8.02 -17.47 18.85
C LYS A 196 7.32 -18.83 18.93
N GLU A 197 7.21 -19.41 20.12
CA GLU A 197 6.54 -20.69 20.32
C GLU A 197 5.06 -20.62 19.93
N ALA A 198 4.34 -19.55 20.29
CA ALA A 198 2.95 -19.35 19.93
C ALA A 198 2.73 -19.30 18.42
N VAL A 199 3.59 -18.57 17.69
CA VAL A 199 3.54 -18.52 16.22
C VAL A 199 3.87 -19.88 15.60
N MET A 200 4.90 -20.58 16.10
CA MET A 200 5.26 -21.91 15.61
C MET A 200 4.13 -22.93 15.82
N LYS A 201 3.45 -22.88 16.96
CA LYS A 201 2.23 -23.70 17.21
C LYS A 201 1.09 -23.34 16.25
N LEU A 202 0.86 -22.04 16.02
CA LEU A 202 -0.14 -21.61 15.06
C LEU A 202 0.10 -22.22 13.67
N LEU A 203 1.33 -22.14 13.19
CA LEU A 203 1.67 -22.53 11.81
C LEU A 203 1.83 -24.05 11.64
N ASN A 204 2.53 -24.72 12.57
CA ASN A 204 2.91 -26.13 12.41
C ASN A 204 1.90 -27.11 12.97
N GLU A 205 1.17 -26.73 14.03
CA GLU A 205 0.27 -27.65 14.74
C GLU A 205 -1.20 -27.35 14.46
N ARG A 206 -1.54 -26.07 14.29
CA ARG A 206 -2.94 -25.63 14.16
C ARG A 206 -3.35 -25.30 12.73
N ASP A 207 -2.47 -25.56 11.76
CA ASP A 207 -2.72 -25.30 10.32
C ASP A 207 -3.09 -23.83 10.05
N GLY A 208 -2.52 -22.92 10.82
CA GLY A 208 -2.76 -21.48 10.70
C GLY A 208 -1.92 -20.84 9.61
N LEU A 209 -2.21 -19.57 9.34
CA LEU A 209 -1.56 -18.78 8.30
C LEU A 209 -0.84 -17.59 8.89
N ALA A 210 0.23 -17.16 8.20
CA ALA A 210 0.88 -15.88 8.43
C ALA A 210 0.89 -15.08 7.13
N LEU A 211 0.55 -13.80 7.22
CA LEU A 211 0.64 -12.84 6.11
C LEU A 211 1.49 -11.67 6.56
N GLY A 212 2.48 -11.30 5.77
CA GLY A 212 3.28 -10.09 5.98
C GLY A 212 3.21 -9.20 4.75
N ILE A 213 3.00 -7.91 4.96
CA ILE A 213 2.94 -6.91 3.89
C ILE A 213 3.99 -5.83 4.13
N CYS A 214 4.81 -5.52 3.12
CA CYS A 214 5.83 -4.47 3.15
C CYS A 214 6.77 -4.63 4.36
N ASN A 215 6.78 -3.72 5.32
CA ASN A 215 7.57 -3.82 6.55
C ASN A 215 7.27 -5.11 7.33
N GLY A 216 6.00 -5.51 7.39
CA GLY A 216 5.59 -6.77 8.01
C GLY A 216 6.07 -8.03 7.26
N PHE A 217 6.33 -7.95 5.95
CA PHE A 217 6.98 -9.02 5.19
C PHE A 217 8.49 -9.04 5.43
N GLN A 218 9.12 -7.88 5.53
CA GLN A 218 10.54 -7.76 5.77
C GLN A 218 10.98 -8.38 7.12
N ALA A 219 10.11 -8.33 8.14
CA ALA A 219 10.40 -8.88 9.45
C ALA A 219 10.73 -10.39 9.43
N PRO A 220 9.91 -11.28 8.89
CA PRO A 220 10.23 -12.71 8.81
C PRO A 220 11.36 -13.03 7.83
N VAL A 221 11.56 -12.22 6.78
CA VAL A 221 12.55 -12.47 5.73
C VAL A 221 13.95 -12.00 6.12
N SER A 222 14.06 -10.79 6.68
CA SER A 222 15.35 -10.17 7.00
C SER A 222 15.98 -10.72 8.28
N TYR A 223 15.17 -11.19 9.21
CA TYR A 223 15.61 -11.68 10.52
C TYR A 223 15.25 -13.17 10.70
N THR A 224 15.75 -13.98 9.84
CA THR A 224 15.55 -15.40 9.55
C THR A 224 15.53 -16.39 10.73
N HIS A 225 15.13 -15.98 11.91
CA HIS A 225 14.95 -16.89 13.06
C HIS A 225 13.51 -17.22 13.39
N LEU A 226 12.53 -16.55 12.77
CA LEU A 226 11.27 -17.16 12.43
C LEU A 226 11.54 -17.91 11.11
N THR A 227 12.05 -19.11 11.19
CA THR A 227 11.95 -20.04 10.09
C THR A 227 10.47 -20.37 9.96
N LEU A 228 9.73 -19.45 9.35
CA LEU A 228 8.50 -19.82 8.67
C LEU A 228 8.94 -20.88 7.67
N PRO A 229 8.37 -22.08 7.65
CA PRO A 229 8.48 -22.89 6.47
C PRO A 229 7.91 -22.01 5.38
N THR A 230 8.78 -21.32 4.68
CA THR A 230 8.42 -20.71 3.42
C THR A 230 8.10 -21.90 2.55
N ASN A 231 6.83 -22.26 2.49
CA ASN A 231 6.36 -22.88 1.30
C ASN A 231 6.77 -21.90 0.21
N ARG A 232 7.73 -22.33 -0.61
CA ARG A 232 8.26 -21.55 -1.72
C ARG A 232 7.23 -21.40 -2.84
N GLU A 233 5.98 -21.30 -2.45
CA GLU A 233 4.81 -21.32 -3.26
C GLU A 233 4.09 -19.99 -3.11
N VAL A 234 4.76 -18.93 -3.55
CA VAL A 234 4.15 -17.65 -3.90
C VAL A 234 4.51 -17.34 -5.34
#